data_ac9635fe972836ef34c062effa492617
#
_entry.id   ac9635fe972836ef34c062effa492617
#
_cell.length_a   1.000
_cell.length_b   1.000
_cell.length_c   1.000
_cell.angle_alpha   90.00
_cell.angle_beta   90.00
_cell.angle_gamma   90.00
#
_symmetry.space_group_name_H-M   'P 1'
#
loop_
_entity.id
_entity.type
_entity.pdbx_description
1 polymer ?
#
loop_
_entity_poly.entity_id
_entity_poly.type
_entity_poly.pdbx_seq_one_letter_code
_entity_poly.pdbx_strand_id
1 'polypeptide(L)'
;RQVDGDRPGGIDWFEGEVDEAFALAEQQDKPIFLYWGAAWCPPCQELKGTIFKQQAFIDQSRLFIPVYLDGDTEQAQLYGEKFSVYGYPTVIVFSPQGAEITRIPGGMDIQRYLSVLELAINAITPVKELVAAVKQGDNISPADWKLLAFYAWSQDRGKVLAADVDDQARYGLFKLLAVTCPADLVLAKSRLQMLAIEHWSVLDTEDKTNKALYLNQFTSILSDPALSNA
;
A
#
# COMPACT_ATOMS: atom_id res chain seq x y z
N ARG A 1 -26.63 -10.42 3.71
CA ARG A 1 -26.89 -10.42 2.25
C ARG A 1 -26.08 -9.29 1.65
N GLN A 2 -24.99 -9.62 0.97
CA GLN A 2 -24.15 -8.66 0.28
C GLN A 2 -25.00 -7.95 -0.79
N VAL A 3 -24.95 -6.60 -0.82
CA VAL A 3 -25.68 -5.82 -1.82
C VAL A 3 -24.88 -5.87 -3.12
N ASP A 4 -25.27 -6.77 -4.03
CA ASP A 4 -24.60 -7.01 -5.32
C ASP A 4 -24.48 -5.77 -6.23
N GLY A 5 -25.17 -4.67 -5.91
CA GLY A 5 -25.24 -3.47 -6.74
C GLY A 5 -24.03 -2.53 -6.72
N ASP A 6 -23.08 -2.72 -5.79
CA ASP A 6 -21.95 -1.79 -5.60
C ASP A 6 -20.61 -2.35 -6.11
N ARG A 7 -20.58 -3.60 -6.54
CA ARG A 7 -19.36 -4.25 -7.09
C ARG A 7 -19.10 -3.82 -8.52
N PRO A 8 -17.88 -3.39 -8.86
CA PRO A 8 -17.51 -3.12 -10.25
C PRO A 8 -17.62 -4.37 -11.12
N GLY A 9 -18.27 -4.22 -12.28
CA GLY A 9 -18.41 -5.31 -13.25
C GLY A 9 -17.10 -5.66 -13.97
N GLY A 10 -17.05 -6.86 -14.54
CA GLY A 10 -15.91 -7.36 -15.30
C GLY A 10 -14.83 -8.06 -14.46
N ILE A 11 -14.86 -7.91 -13.15
CA ILE A 11 -13.97 -8.59 -12.22
C ILE A 11 -14.73 -9.77 -11.60
N ASP A 12 -14.13 -10.95 -11.60
CA ASP A 12 -14.70 -12.16 -10.99
C ASP A 12 -14.49 -12.13 -9.47
N TRP A 13 -15.22 -11.23 -8.79
CA TRP A 13 -15.16 -11.12 -7.36
C TRP A 13 -15.55 -12.44 -6.69
N PHE A 14 -14.71 -12.90 -5.77
CA PHE A 14 -14.97 -14.14 -5.03
C PHE A 14 -16.29 -14.05 -4.28
N GLU A 15 -17.12 -15.07 -4.43
CA GLU A 15 -18.40 -15.22 -3.72
C GLU A 15 -18.24 -16.26 -2.62
N GLY A 16 -18.39 -15.85 -1.38
CA GLY A 16 -18.25 -16.72 -0.20
C GLY A 16 -17.59 -15.98 0.96
N GLU A 17 -17.23 -16.77 1.96
CA GLU A 17 -16.58 -16.27 3.17
C GLU A 17 -15.08 -16.00 2.90
N VAL A 18 -14.51 -15.03 3.61
CA VAL A 18 -13.09 -14.65 3.44
C VAL A 18 -12.15 -15.84 3.68
N ASP A 19 -12.43 -16.69 4.67
CA ASP A 19 -11.60 -17.87 4.95
C ASP A 19 -11.65 -18.88 3.79
N GLU A 20 -12.77 -18.98 3.05
CA GLU A 20 -12.85 -19.81 1.84
C GLU A 20 -12.03 -19.23 0.70
N ALA A 21 -11.95 -17.88 0.59
CA ALA A 21 -11.06 -17.24 -0.37
C ALA A 21 -9.58 -17.55 -0.06
N PHE A 22 -9.18 -17.55 1.20
CA PHE A 22 -7.82 -17.93 1.61
C PHE A 22 -7.53 -19.41 1.29
N ALA A 23 -8.46 -20.31 1.54
CA ALA A 23 -8.31 -21.73 1.18
C ALA A 23 -8.18 -21.94 -0.34
N LEU A 24 -8.98 -21.19 -1.13
CA LEU A 24 -8.90 -21.23 -2.59
C LEU A 24 -7.57 -20.66 -3.11
N ALA A 25 -7.07 -19.59 -2.50
CA ALA A 25 -5.79 -18.97 -2.85
C ALA A 25 -4.62 -19.95 -2.64
N GLU A 26 -4.60 -20.65 -1.50
CA GLU A 26 -3.60 -21.69 -1.21
C GLU A 26 -3.70 -22.85 -2.21
N GLN A 27 -4.91 -23.32 -2.51
CA GLN A 27 -5.14 -24.42 -3.46
C GLN A 27 -4.70 -24.04 -4.89
N GLN A 28 -4.92 -22.80 -5.32
CA GLN A 28 -4.60 -22.34 -6.67
C GLN A 28 -3.21 -21.71 -6.81
N ASP A 29 -2.49 -21.59 -5.70
CA ASP A 29 -1.22 -20.85 -5.60
C ASP A 29 -1.33 -19.42 -6.17
N LYS A 30 -2.43 -18.73 -5.82
CA LYS A 30 -2.71 -17.35 -6.23
C LYS A 30 -2.71 -16.40 -5.04
N PRO A 31 -2.16 -15.17 -5.17
CA PRO A 31 -2.30 -14.15 -4.15
C PRO A 31 -3.76 -13.73 -3.99
N ILE A 32 -4.07 -13.09 -2.86
CA ILE A 32 -5.39 -12.51 -2.57
C ILE A 32 -5.30 -11.00 -2.65
N PHE A 33 -6.26 -10.39 -3.33
CA PHE A 33 -6.50 -8.96 -3.33
C PHE A 33 -7.78 -8.70 -2.51
N LEU A 34 -7.61 -8.22 -1.29
CA LEU A 34 -8.71 -8.02 -0.36
C LEU A 34 -9.01 -6.52 -0.25
N TYR A 35 -10.18 -6.12 -0.74
CA TYR A 35 -10.63 -4.73 -0.80
C TYR A 35 -11.75 -4.48 0.21
N TRP A 36 -11.63 -3.41 0.98
CA TRP A 36 -12.70 -2.83 1.78
C TRP A 36 -13.13 -1.48 1.22
N GLY A 37 -14.43 -1.32 1.04
CA GLY A 37 -15.02 -0.06 0.65
C GLY A 37 -16.44 0.06 1.15
N ALA A 38 -17.06 1.22 0.92
CA ALA A 38 -18.46 1.46 1.26
C ALA A 38 -19.13 2.34 0.19
N ALA A 39 -20.45 2.20 0.03
CA ALA A 39 -21.21 2.96 -0.95
C ALA A 39 -21.19 4.47 -0.68
N TRP A 40 -21.15 4.87 0.58
CA TRP A 40 -21.10 6.27 1.03
C TRP A 40 -19.69 6.90 1.04
N CYS A 41 -18.65 6.14 0.68
CA CYS A 41 -17.26 6.57 0.74
C CYS A 41 -16.82 7.20 -0.60
N PRO A 42 -16.59 8.53 -0.71
CA PRO A 42 -16.22 9.16 -1.97
C PRO A 42 -14.90 8.62 -2.58
N PRO A 43 -13.80 8.42 -1.82
CA PRO A 43 -12.58 7.84 -2.39
C PRO A 43 -12.78 6.39 -2.88
N CYS A 44 -13.71 5.63 -2.27
CA CYS A 44 -14.06 4.30 -2.73
C CYS A 44 -14.77 4.35 -4.09
N GLN A 45 -15.68 5.31 -4.27
CA GLN A 45 -16.36 5.52 -5.55
C GLN A 45 -15.38 5.95 -6.64
N GLU A 46 -14.41 6.80 -6.31
CA GLU A 46 -13.34 7.20 -7.22
C GLU A 46 -12.52 5.99 -7.65
N LEU A 47 -12.01 5.18 -6.72
CA LEU A 47 -11.23 3.97 -7.02
C LEU A 47 -12.02 2.99 -7.91
N LYS A 48 -13.29 2.75 -7.59
CA LYS A 48 -14.19 1.91 -8.39
C LYS A 48 -14.44 2.49 -9.78
N GLY A 49 -14.60 3.82 -9.86
CA GLY A 49 -14.90 4.52 -11.11
C GLY A 49 -13.71 4.66 -12.05
N THR A 50 -12.49 4.73 -11.53
CA THR A 50 -11.26 4.99 -12.29
C THR A 50 -10.42 3.73 -12.49
N ILE A 51 -10.06 3.02 -11.44
CA ILE A 51 -9.13 1.89 -11.50
C ILE A 51 -9.86 0.59 -11.85
N PHE A 52 -10.89 0.21 -11.08
CA PHE A 52 -11.53 -1.10 -11.22
C PHE A 52 -12.34 -1.28 -12.52
N LYS A 53 -12.67 -0.19 -13.21
CA LYS A 53 -13.31 -0.22 -14.55
C LYS A 53 -12.34 -0.33 -15.71
N GLN A 54 -11.04 -0.16 -15.47
CA GLN A 54 -10.05 -0.22 -16.53
C GLN A 54 -9.84 -1.67 -16.98
N GLN A 55 -9.82 -1.88 -18.30
CA GLN A 55 -9.61 -3.22 -18.85
C GLN A 55 -8.29 -3.83 -18.36
N ALA A 56 -7.25 -3.04 -18.24
CA ALA A 56 -5.95 -3.50 -17.75
C ALA A 56 -6.02 -4.02 -16.31
N PHE A 57 -6.82 -3.39 -15.43
CA PHE A 57 -7.05 -3.91 -14.08
C PHE A 57 -7.89 -5.20 -14.11
N ILE A 58 -8.96 -5.23 -14.92
CA ILE A 58 -9.81 -6.41 -15.10
C ILE A 58 -8.98 -7.61 -15.57
N ASP A 59 -8.08 -7.40 -16.54
CA ASP A 59 -7.20 -8.46 -17.04
C ASP A 59 -6.22 -8.93 -15.95
N GLN A 60 -5.63 -8.01 -15.20
CA GLN A 60 -4.72 -8.34 -14.10
C GLN A 60 -5.43 -9.05 -12.95
N SER A 61 -6.72 -8.76 -12.72
CA SER A 61 -7.51 -9.39 -11.64
C SER A 61 -7.63 -10.90 -11.76
N ARG A 62 -7.39 -11.47 -12.94
CA ARG A 62 -7.37 -12.92 -13.17
C ARG A 62 -6.14 -13.62 -12.56
N LEU A 63 -5.12 -12.85 -12.19
CA LEU A 63 -3.87 -13.36 -11.60
C LEU A 63 -3.95 -13.56 -10.08
N PHE A 64 -5.02 -13.12 -9.45
CA PHE A 64 -5.24 -13.20 -8.01
C PHE A 64 -6.69 -13.58 -7.67
N ILE A 65 -6.97 -13.84 -6.41
CA ILE A 65 -8.34 -14.01 -5.91
C ILE A 65 -8.83 -12.64 -5.44
N PRO A 66 -9.73 -11.97 -6.20
CA PRO A 66 -10.27 -10.67 -5.80
C PRO A 66 -11.42 -10.85 -4.81
N VAL A 67 -11.33 -10.23 -3.64
CA VAL A 67 -12.36 -10.25 -2.59
C VAL A 67 -12.82 -8.83 -2.33
N TYR A 68 -14.13 -8.61 -2.43
CA TYR A 68 -14.78 -7.32 -2.19
C TYR A 68 -15.54 -7.38 -0.86
N LEU A 69 -15.16 -6.56 0.09
CA LEU A 69 -15.86 -6.39 1.36
C LEU A 69 -16.56 -5.04 1.40
N ASP A 70 -17.88 -5.08 1.50
CA ASP A 70 -18.67 -3.92 1.85
C ASP A 70 -18.51 -3.65 3.35
N GLY A 71 -17.94 -2.48 3.68
CA GLY A 71 -17.59 -2.08 5.04
C GLY A 71 -18.76 -2.03 6.02
N ASP A 72 -19.99 -1.99 5.52
CA ASP A 72 -21.20 -1.98 6.34
C ASP A 72 -21.67 -3.40 6.73
N THR A 73 -20.97 -4.45 6.28
CA THR A 73 -21.30 -5.85 6.61
C THR A 73 -20.56 -6.36 7.84
N GLU A 74 -21.16 -7.31 8.56
CA GLU A 74 -20.54 -7.97 9.71
C GLU A 74 -19.21 -8.64 9.35
N GLN A 75 -19.16 -9.31 8.20
CA GLN A 75 -17.93 -9.94 7.71
C GLN A 75 -16.79 -8.91 7.50
N ALA A 76 -17.10 -7.78 6.85
CA ALA A 76 -16.12 -6.71 6.65
C ALA A 76 -15.61 -6.13 7.97
N GLN A 77 -16.46 -5.98 8.97
CA GLN A 77 -16.09 -5.52 10.30
C GLN A 77 -15.20 -6.55 11.01
N LEU A 78 -15.58 -7.81 11.02
CA LEU A 78 -14.80 -8.89 11.64
C LEU A 78 -13.38 -8.98 11.08
N TYR A 79 -13.26 -9.02 9.76
CA TYR A 79 -11.95 -9.09 9.11
C TYR A 79 -11.22 -7.74 9.14
N GLY A 80 -11.95 -6.62 9.21
CA GLY A 80 -11.38 -5.31 9.46
C GLY A 80 -10.64 -5.25 10.79
N GLU A 81 -11.22 -5.76 11.86
CA GLU A 81 -10.55 -5.90 13.16
C GLU A 81 -9.34 -6.83 13.08
N LYS A 82 -9.52 -8.03 12.49
CA LYS A 82 -8.46 -9.05 12.33
C LYS A 82 -7.22 -8.47 11.60
N PHE A 83 -7.44 -7.67 10.57
CA PHE A 83 -6.37 -7.10 9.73
C PHE A 83 -6.05 -5.63 10.04
N SER A 84 -6.63 -5.06 11.09
CA SER A 84 -6.41 -3.67 11.50
C SER A 84 -6.73 -2.67 10.39
N VAL A 85 -7.94 -2.78 9.83
CA VAL A 85 -8.49 -1.85 8.84
C VAL A 85 -9.35 -0.83 9.57
N TYR A 86 -8.97 0.46 9.49
CA TYR A 86 -9.61 1.55 10.23
C TYR A 86 -10.17 2.65 9.32
N GLY A 87 -10.18 2.43 8.03
CA GLY A 87 -10.71 3.39 7.05
C GLY A 87 -10.84 2.80 5.66
N TYR A 88 -11.56 3.49 4.80
CA TYR A 88 -11.85 3.05 3.43
C TYR A 88 -11.43 4.11 2.40
N PRO A 89 -11.04 3.71 1.17
CA PRO A 89 -10.79 2.33 0.79
C PRO A 89 -9.51 1.77 1.44
N THR A 90 -9.48 0.48 1.71
CA THR A 90 -8.27 -0.26 2.07
C THR A 90 -8.10 -1.45 1.13
N VAL A 91 -6.90 -1.65 0.63
CA VAL A 91 -6.51 -2.81 -0.17
C VAL A 91 -5.33 -3.49 0.49
N ILE A 92 -5.48 -4.78 0.77
CA ILE A 92 -4.40 -5.62 1.29
C ILE A 92 -4.16 -6.76 0.31
N VAL A 93 -2.89 -6.99 -0.03
CA VAL A 93 -2.47 -8.15 -0.82
C VAL A 93 -1.82 -9.17 0.10
N PHE A 94 -2.32 -10.41 0.04
CA PHE A 94 -1.76 -11.55 0.77
C PHE A 94 -1.10 -12.52 -0.19
N SER A 95 -0.09 -13.22 0.30
CA SER A 95 0.47 -14.37 -0.41
C SER A 95 -0.56 -15.50 -0.52
N PRO A 96 -0.36 -16.51 -1.39
CA PRO A 96 -1.19 -17.70 -1.43
C PRO A 96 -1.29 -18.43 -0.08
N GLN A 97 -0.26 -18.30 0.77
CA GLN A 97 -0.20 -18.92 2.10
C GLN A 97 -0.76 -18.02 3.22
N GLY A 98 -1.36 -16.87 2.84
CA GLY A 98 -2.06 -15.97 3.77
C GLY A 98 -1.16 -14.99 4.54
N ALA A 99 0.11 -14.81 4.16
CA ALA A 99 0.94 -13.76 4.72
C ALA A 99 0.57 -12.38 4.12
N GLU A 100 0.37 -11.36 4.94
CA GLU A 100 0.17 -9.98 4.47
C GLU A 100 1.44 -9.47 3.81
N ILE A 101 1.40 -9.31 2.49
CA ILE A 101 2.53 -8.83 1.69
C ILE A 101 2.64 -7.33 1.77
N THR A 102 1.56 -6.62 1.44
CA THR A 102 1.55 -5.15 1.38
C THR A 102 0.13 -4.60 1.43
N ARG A 103 0.04 -3.29 1.65
CA ARG A 103 -1.18 -2.48 1.48
C ARG A 103 -0.97 -1.48 0.37
N ILE A 104 -1.91 -1.42 -0.59
CA ILE A 104 -1.83 -0.51 -1.73
C ILE A 104 -2.58 0.78 -1.40
N PRO A 105 -1.92 1.95 -1.41
CA PRO A 105 -2.60 3.22 -1.17
C PRO A 105 -3.54 3.58 -2.34
N GLY A 106 -4.59 4.34 -2.04
CA GLY A 106 -5.41 5.00 -3.06
C GLY A 106 -4.74 6.26 -3.61
N GLY A 107 -5.45 6.96 -4.52
CA GLY A 107 -5.01 8.26 -5.02
C GLY A 107 -3.88 8.24 -6.04
N MET A 108 -3.54 7.07 -6.58
CA MET A 108 -2.57 6.93 -7.67
C MET A 108 -3.27 6.95 -9.04
N ASP A 109 -2.56 7.42 -10.07
CA ASP A 109 -2.99 7.20 -11.44
C ASP A 109 -3.00 5.70 -11.81
N ILE A 110 -3.72 5.34 -12.88
CA ILE A 110 -3.91 3.93 -13.26
C ILE A 110 -2.59 3.22 -13.58
N GLN A 111 -1.65 3.86 -14.24
CA GLN A 111 -0.39 3.22 -14.64
C GLN A 111 0.45 2.87 -13.41
N ARG A 112 0.51 3.79 -12.46
CA ARG A 112 1.21 3.56 -11.20
C ARG A 112 0.52 2.50 -10.35
N TYR A 113 -0.81 2.56 -10.25
CA TYR A 113 -1.58 1.57 -9.50
C TYR A 113 -1.32 0.15 -10.02
N LEU A 114 -1.41 -0.04 -11.34
CA LEU A 114 -1.15 -1.34 -11.98
C LEU A 114 0.30 -1.81 -11.76
N SER A 115 1.26 -0.91 -11.82
CA SER A 115 2.67 -1.24 -11.56
C SER A 115 2.90 -1.68 -10.11
N VAL A 116 2.28 -0.99 -9.14
CA VAL A 116 2.36 -1.38 -7.72
C VAL A 116 1.64 -2.69 -7.46
N LEU A 117 0.48 -2.89 -8.08
CA LEU A 117 -0.27 -4.14 -7.99
C LEU A 117 0.53 -5.31 -8.56
N GLU A 118 1.17 -5.14 -9.72
CA GLU A 118 2.04 -6.16 -10.30
C GLU A 118 3.18 -6.56 -9.36
N LEU A 119 3.83 -5.57 -8.74
CA LEU A 119 4.85 -5.84 -7.72
C LEU A 119 4.27 -6.61 -6.54
N ALA A 120 3.08 -6.22 -6.05
CA ALA A 120 2.44 -6.81 -4.88
C ALA A 120 2.05 -8.28 -5.11
N ILE A 121 1.45 -8.60 -6.25
CA ILE A 121 0.99 -9.97 -6.57
C ILE A 121 2.15 -10.94 -6.91
N ASN A 122 3.32 -10.41 -7.28
CA ASN A 122 4.52 -11.21 -7.54
C ASN A 122 5.51 -11.20 -6.36
N ALA A 123 5.23 -10.44 -5.29
CA ALA A 123 6.12 -10.35 -4.15
C ALA A 123 6.08 -11.63 -3.30
N ILE A 124 7.25 -12.03 -2.84
CA ILE A 124 7.42 -13.19 -1.95
C ILE A 124 7.62 -12.71 -0.51
N THR A 125 8.30 -11.57 -0.33
CA THR A 125 8.68 -11.06 0.98
C THR A 125 7.71 -9.95 1.43
N PRO A 126 7.06 -10.11 2.58
CA PRO A 126 6.23 -9.06 3.19
C PRO A 126 6.99 -7.75 3.43
N VAL A 127 6.32 -6.60 3.26
CA VAL A 127 6.93 -5.28 3.53
C VAL A 127 7.51 -5.20 4.95
N LYS A 128 6.89 -5.83 5.93
CA LYS A 128 7.40 -5.89 7.30
C LYS A 128 8.79 -6.52 7.37
N GLU A 129 9.01 -7.60 6.64
CA GLU A 129 10.30 -8.31 6.58
C GLU A 129 11.33 -7.51 5.78
N LEU A 130 10.91 -6.82 4.71
CA LEU A 130 11.78 -5.92 3.95
C LEU A 130 12.33 -4.79 4.82
N VAL A 131 11.48 -4.17 5.66
CA VAL A 131 11.92 -3.16 6.62
C VAL A 131 12.92 -3.73 7.62
N ALA A 132 12.69 -4.94 8.11
CA ALA A 132 13.61 -5.61 9.03
C ALA A 132 14.96 -5.88 8.36
N ALA A 133 14.95 -6.37 7.12
CA ALA A 133 16.17 -6.62 6.32
C ALA A 133 17.00 -5.35 6.14
N VAL A 134 16.37 -4.23 5.73
CA VAL A 134 17.07 -2.94 5.57
C VAL A 134 17.66 -2.45 6.89
N LYS A 135 16.92 -2.59 8.01
CA LYS A 135 17.44 -2.24 9.35
C LYS A 135 18.65 -3.07 9.77
N GLN A 136 18.76 -4.29 9.29
CA GLN A 136 19.91 -5.19 9.53
C GLN A 136 21.08 -4.95 8.57
N GLY A 137 20.89 -4.09 7.57
CA GLY A 137 21.90 -3.77 6.57
C GLY A 137 21.90 -4.73 5.38
N ASP A 138 20.88 -5.55 5.25
CA ASP A 138 20.74 -6.47 4.11
C ASP A 138 20.33 -5.72 2.85
N ASN A 139 20.76 -6.24 1.71
CA ASN A 139 20.34 -5.73 0.40
C ASN A 139 18.99 -6.36 0.01
N ILE A 140 18.08 -5.53 -0.47
CA ILE A 140 16.81 -5.95 -1.06
C ILE A 140 16.77 -5.61 -2.55
N SER A 141 15.91 -6.28 -3.32
CA SER A 141 15.81 -6.09 -4.75
C SER A 141 15.21 -4.72 -5.14
N PRO A 142 15.43 -4.23 -6.38
CA PRO A 142 14.75 -3.03 -6.87
C PRO A 142 13.22 -3.12 -6.80
N ALA A 143 12.64 -4.30 -7.03
CA ALA A 143 11.21 -4.54 -6.90
C ALA A 143 10.74 -4.38 -5.44
N ASP A 144 11.50 -4.92 -4.49
CA ASP A 144 11.22 -4.81 -3.06
C ASP A 144 11.31 -3.36 -2.57
N TRP A 145 12.29 -2.59 -3.04
CA TRP A 145 12.40 -1.15 -2.75
C TRP A 145 11.16 -0.38 -3.21
N LYS A 146 10.65 -0.67 -4.42
CA LYS A 146 9.42 -0.05 -4.93
C LYS A 146 8.22 -0.47 -4.11
N LEU A 147 8.09 -1.75 -3.78
CA LEU A 147 7.00 -2.25 -2.94
C LEU A 147 6.99 -1.57 -1.57
N LEU A 148 8.14 -1.44 -0.94
CA LEU A 148 8.32 -0.78 0.35
C LEU A 148 7.99 0.72 0.27
N ALA A 149 8.45 1.43 -0.77
CA ALA A 149 8.19 2.85 -0.95
C ALA A 149 6.71 3.15 -1.18
N PHE A 150 5.98 2.26 -1.87
CA PHE A 150 4.56 2.42 -2.18
C PHE A 150 3.62 1.68 -1.20
N TYR A 151 4.12 1.20 -0.08
CA TYR A 151 3.26 0.72 1.00
C TYR A 151 2.34 1.85 1.52
N ALA A 152 1.10 1.51 1.89
CA ALA A 152 0.14 2.47 2.43
C ALA A 152 0.49 2.87 3.87
N TRP A 153 1.58 3.60 4.05
CA TRP A 153 2.15 3.98 5.35
C TRP A 153 1.17 4.72 6.27
N SER A 154 0.27 5.53 5.69
CA SER A 154 -0.78 6.23 6.43
C SER A 154 -1.83 5.27 7.04
N GLN A 155 -1.94 4.07 6.48
CA GLN A 155 -2.85 3.01 6.95
C GLN A 155 -2.14 1.96 7.81
N ASP A 156 -0.84 2.11 8.06
CA ASP A 156 -0.10 1.22 8.96
C ASP A 156 -0.55 1.42 10.40
N ARG A 157 -1.14 0.39 10.97
CA ARG A 157 -1.69 0.38 12.33
C ARG A 157 -1.11 -0.79 13.12
N GLY A 158 0.21 -0.76 13.31
CA GLY A 158 0.91 -1.81 14.03
C GLY A 158 1.27 -3.04 13.20
N LYS A 159 1.22 -2.94 11.86
CA LYS A 159 1.58 -4.06 10.98
C LYS A 159 3.07 -4.09 10.66
N VAL A 160 3.63 -2.99 10.26
CA VAL A 160 5.06 -2.83 9.96
C VAL A 160 5.76 -2.10 11.10
N LEU A 161 5.20 -0.99 11.56
CA LEU A 161 5.62 -0.26 12.74
C LEU A 161 4.69 -0.56 13.91
N ALA A 162 5.20 -0.51 15.15
CA ALA A 162 4.35 -0.60 16.33
C ALA A 162 3.28 0.51 16.32
N ALA A 163 2.08 0.21 16.83
CA ALA A 163 0.94 1.12 16.74
C ALA A 163 1.15 2.45 17.47
N ASP A 164 1.99 2.45 18.49
CA ASP A 164 2.34 3.59 19.36
C ASP A 164 3.63 4.32 18.93
N VAL A 165 4.16 4.01 17.73
CA VAL A 165 5.36 4.68 17.21
C VAL A 165 5.07 6.16 16.98
N ASP A 166 5.89 7.02 17.58
CA ASP A 166 5.83 8.46 17.44
C ASP A 166 6.44 8.97 16.10
N ASP A 167 6.26 10.26 15.83
CA ASP A 167 6.79 10.89 14.62
C ASP A 167 8.32 10.88 14.57
N GLN A 168 9.00 10.93 15.72
CA GLN A 168 10.47 10.85 15.77
C GLN A 168 10.97 9.49 15.26
N ALA A 169 10.35 8.40 15.69
CA ALA A 169 10.72 7.06 15.23
C ALA A 169 10.31 6.82 13.78
N ARG A 170 9.15 7.36 13.33
CA ARG A 170 8.74 7.32 11.91
C ARG A 170 9.73 8.08 11.04
N TYR A 171 10.10 9.30 11.42
CA TYR A 171 11.11 10.07 10.74
C TYR A 171 12.43 9.31 10.63
N GLY A 172 12.91 8.74 11.75
CA GLY A 172 14.13 7.94 11.79
C GLY A 172 14.10 6.77 10.80
N LEU A 173 12.99 6.05 10.74
CA LEU A 173 12.81 4.98 9.76
C LEU A 173 12.85 5.48 8.32
N PHE A 174 12.01 6.46 7.97
CA PHE A 174 11.94 6.93 6.58
C PHE A 174 13.24 7.58 6.12
N LYS A 175 13.94 8.26 7.02
CA LYS A 175 15.30 8.77 6.76
C LYS A 175 16.27 7.63 6.44
N LEU A 176 16.27 6.57 7.24
CA LEU A 176 17.09 5.37 6.99
C LEU A 176 16.77 4.77 5.62
N LEU A 177 15.48 4.52 5.34
CA LEU A 177 15.04 3.94 4.08
C LEU A 177 15.43 4.83 2.88
N ALA A 178 15.23 6.14 2.98
CA ALA A 178 15.57 7.08 1.92
C ALA A 178 17.07 7.16 1.64
N VAL A 179 17.91 7.10 2.69
CA VAL A 179 19.37 7.12 2.53
C VAL A 179 19.89 5.82 1.93
N THR A 180 19.34 4.68 2.37
CA THR A 180 19.77 3.34 1.95
C THR A 180 19.25 2.99 0.54
N CYS A 181 18.09 3.51 0.14
CA CYS A 181 17.50 3.26 -1.17
C CYS A 181 18.48 3.65 -2.29
N PRO A 182 18.74 2.77 -3.28
CA PRO A 182 19.61 3.05 -4.41
C PRO A 182 19.24 4.34 -5.15
N ALA A 183 20.25 5.10 -5.60
CA ALA A 183 20.04 6.39 -6.23
C ALA A 183 19.37 6.31 -7.61
N ASP A 184 19.53 5.19 -8.30
CA ASP A 184 18.93 4.91 -9.60
C ASP A 184 17.42 4.58 -9.50
N LEU A 185 16.94 4.21 -8.31
CA LEU A 185 15.51 4.03 -8.03
C LEU A 185 14.84 5.37 -7.69
N VAL A 186 14.92 6.33 -8.61
CA VAL A 186 14.59 7.74 -8.38
C VAL A 186 13.21 7.92 -7.74
N LEU A 187 12.16 7.28 -8.31
CA LEU A 187 10.79 7.42 -7.82
C LEU A 187 10.61 6.85 -6.39
N ALA A 188 11.13 5.65 -6.14
CA ALA A 188 11.04 5.03 -4.81
C ALA A 188 11.80 5.87 -3.76
N LYS A 189 13.01 6.31 -4.11
CA LYS A 189 13.83 7.15 -3.23
C LYS A 189 13.15 8.49 -2.92
N SER A 190 12.60 9.17 -3.93
CA SER A 190 11.89 10.44 -3.74
C SER A 190 10.67 10.28 -2.84
N ARG A 191 9.89 9.20 -3.02
CA ARG A 191 8.74 8.93 -2.14
C ARG A 191 9.16 8.69 -0.70
N LEU A 192 10.23 7.92 -0.46
CA LEU A 192 10.76 7.72 0.90
C LEU A 192 11.30 9.01 1.53
N GLN A 193 11.92 9.89 0.72
CA GLN A 193 12.32 11.23 1.16
C GLN A 193 11.12 12.08 1.56
N MET A 194 10.04 12.05 0.77
CA MET A 194 8.80 12.78 1.08
C MET A 194 8.19 12.30 2.41
N LEU A 195 8.13 10.99 2.64
CA LEU A 195 7.67 10.42 3.92
C LEU A 195 8.55 10.88 5.09
N ALA A 196 9.87 10.94 4.91
CA ALA A 196 10.76 11.47 5.94
C ALA A 196 10.49 12.95 6.24
N ILE A 197 10.29 13.77 5.19
CA ILE A 197 9.99 15.20 5.33
C ILE A 197 8.64 15.41 6.01
N GLU A 198 7.62 14.65 5.67
CA GLU A 198 6.29 14.70 6.29
C GLU A 198 6.39 14.55 7.81
N HIS A 199 7.04 13.50 8.30
CA HIS A 199 7.20 13.28 9.73
C HIS A 199 8.17 14.25 10.41
N TRP A 200 9.23 14.69 9.70
CA TRP A 200 10.11 15.72 10.21
C TRP A 200 9.39 17.07 10.41
N SER A 201 8.46 17.43 9.53
CA SER A 201 7.76 18.72 9.56
C SER A 201 6.92 18.94 10.82
N VAL A 202 6.50 17.85 11.48
CA VAL A 202 5.71 17.89 12.72
C VAL A 202 6.59 17.82 13.99
N LEU A 203 7.91 17.60 13.83
CA LEU A 203 8.84 17.60 14.95
C LEU A 203 9.22 19.02 15.31
N ASP A 204 9.16 19.34 16.60
CA ASP A 204 9.65 20.60 17.16
C ASP A 204 11.18 20.53 17.25
N THR A 205 11.85 20.75 16.11
CA THR A 205 13.31 20.70 16.03
C THR A 205 13.88 22.10 15.73
N GLU A 206 14.84 22.55 16.53
CA GLU A 206 15.65 23.75 16.25
C GLU A 206 16.69 23.53 15.16
N ASP A 207 16.72 22.38 14.51
CA ASP A 207 17.72 22.02 13.51
C ASP A 207 17.48 22.73 12.16
N LYS A 208 17.91 23.98 12.11
CA LYS A 208 17.83 24.85 10.93
C LYS A 208 18.62 24.30 9.73
N THR A 209 19.64 23.51 9.95
CA THR A 209 20.51 22.95 8.89
C THR A 209 19.74 21.92 8.07
N ASN A 210 19.04 21.03 8.75
CA ASN A 210 18.20 20.03 8.09
C ASN A 210 16.99 20.68 7.37
N LYS A 211 16.46 21.79 7.90
CA LYS A 211 15.35 22.51 7.27
C LYS A 211 15.70 22.99 5.85
N ALA A 212 16.85 23.61 5.65
CA ALA A 212 17.28 24.09 4.34
C ALA A 212 17.48 22.91 3.37
N LEU A 213 18.09 21.82 3.85
CA LEU A 213 18.31 20.60 3.04
C LEU A 213 16.97 19.99 2.58
N TYR A 214 16.00 19.84 3.49
CA TYR A 214 14.70 19.26 3.17
C TYR A 214 13.85 20.16 2.28
N LEU A 215 13.88 21.48 2.48
CA LEU A 215 13.22 22.43 1.58
C LEU A 215 13.78 22.37 0.16
N ASN A 216 15.08 22.24 0.01
CA ASN A 216 15.72 22.09 -1.30
C ASN A 216 15.33 20.76 -1.97
N GLN A 217 15.32 19.64 -1.23
CA GLN A 217 14.88 18.35 -1.73
C GLN A 217 13.39 18.38 -2.14
N PHE A 218 12.54 18.96 -1.30
CA PHE A 218 11.12 19.13 -1.56
C PHE A 218 10.87 19.94 -2.83
N THR A 219 11.55 21.08 -2.97
CA THR A 219 11.44 21.93 -4.16
C THR A 219 11.91 21.19 -5.42
N SER A 220 12.98 20.41 -5.32
CA SER A 220 13.48 19.60 -6.45
C SER A 220 12.47 18.52 -6.87
N ILE A 221 11.85 17.83 -5.92
CA ILE A 221 10.83 16.80 -6.20
C ILE A 221 9.58 17.43 -6.83
N LEU A 222 9.10 18.56 -6.28
CA LEU A 222 7.91 19.25 -6.80
C LEU A 222 8.12 19.87 -8.19
N SER A 223 9.34 20.27 -8.52
CA SER A 223 9.66 20.83 -9.82
C SER A 223 9.88 19.79 -10.92
N ASP A 224 9.98 18.50 -10.58
CA ASP A 224 10.07 17.41 -11.53
C ASP A 224 8.69 16.81 -11.78
N PRO A 225 8.11 16.97 -13.00
CA PRO A 225 6.78 16.45 -13.32
C PRO A 225 6.66 14.92 -13.18
N ALA A 226 7.75 14.17 -13.32
CA ALA A 226 7.78 12.73 -13.15
C ALA A 226 7.69 12.32 -11.66
N LEU A 227 8.08 13.20 -10.74
CA LEU A 227 8.14 12.96 -9.32
C LEU A 227 7.01 13.63 -8.53
N SER A 228 6.47 14.75 -9.02
CA SER A 228 5.45 15.55 -8.31
C SER A 228 4.12 14.81 -8.08
N ASN A 229 3.87 13.73 -8.83
CA ASN A 229 2.71 12.85 -8.67
C ASN A 229 3.04 11.52 -7.97
N ALA A 230 4.18 11.45 -7.29
CA ALA A 230 4.68 10.24 -6.61
C ALA A 230 4.01 10.01 -5.24
#